data_3ce4952047e8c9a9dce7399de9dd2684
#
_entry.id   3ce4952047e8c9a9dce7399de9dd2684
#
_cell.length_a   1.000
_cell.length_b   1.000
_cell.length_c   1.000
_cell.angle_alpha   90.00
_cell.angle_beta   90.00
_cell.angle_gamma   90.00
#
_symmetry.space_group_name_H-M   'P 1'
#
loop_
_entity.id
_entity.type
_entity.pdbx_description
1 polymer ?
#
loop_
_entity_poly.entity_id
_entity_poly.type
_entity_poly.pdbx_seq_one_letter_code
_entity_poly.pdbx_strand_id
1 'polypeptide(L)'
;MSLNHQEPAATFDDDTSHQHFKIYKPYGFLSQFVPETRKRKKLLGELFHFPDKTMAIGRLDHDSEGLLLLTTDGMMSHLIRSKSIEKEYYVQVDGDISDTAITALQQGVEIGINGEKYQTLPCKALRLADEPSLPARGRKIRDPRHGPTSWISITLCEGKNRQIRKMTAAVGFATLRLVRVRIGNIAIDAMQPGEVQPQTNFNAALIG
;
A
#
# COMPACT_ATOMS: atom_id res chain seq x y z
N MET A 1 56.15 23.90 32.12
CA MET A 1 55.65 24.13 30.74
C MET A 1 54.76 22.99 30.34
N SER A 2 53.45 23.16 30.55
CA SER A 2 52.45 22.12 30.23
C SER A 2 51.84 22.45 28.87
N LEU A 3 51.99 21.54 27.93
CA LEU A 3 51.38 21.65 26.63
C LEU A 3 49.97 21.06 26.71
N ASN A 4 48.97 21.93 26.63
CA ASN A 4 47.59 21.56 26.43
C ASN A 4 47.39 21.06 24.98
N HIS A 5 47.14 19.77 24.82
CA HIS A 5 46.61 19.21 23.59
C HIS A 5 45.08 19.32 23.64
N GLN A 6 44.56 20.27 22.91
CA GLN A 6 43.15 20.41 22.65
C GLN A 6 42.83 19.54 21.43
N GLU A 7 42.13 18.41 21.64
CA GLU A 7 41.55 17.62 20.53
C GLU A 7 40.49 18.44 19.81
N PRO A 8 40.43 18.40 18.49
CA PRO A 8 39.35 19.05 17.76
C PRO A 8 38.05 18.26 17.96
N ALA A 9 37.01 18.94 18.43
CA ALA A 9 35.68 18.42 18.50
C ALA A 9 35.23 18.00 17.09
N ALA A 10 34.89 16.72 16.92
CA ALA A 10 34.28 16.21 15.72
C ALA A 10 32.91 16.86 15.56
N THR A 11 32.79 17.78 14.63
CA THR A 11 31.51 18.27 14.17
C THR A 11 30.86 17.15 13.36
N PHE A 12 29.89 16.49 13.94
CA PHE A 12 28.97 15.64 13.20
C PHE A 12 28.06 16.56 12.39
N ASP A 13 28.42 16.80 11.15
CA ASP A 13 27.50 17.33 10.13
C ASP A 13 26.46 16.26 9.84
N ASP A 14 25.39 16.22 10.63
CA ASP A 14 24.23 15.36 10.40
C ASP A 14 23.14 16.16 9.66
N ASP A 15 23.47 16.69 8.48
CA ASP A 15 22.50 17.21 7.52
C ASP A 15 22.07 16.10 6.55
N THR A 16 21.66 14.96 7.07
CA THR A 16 20.91 13.97 6.30
C THR A 16 19.43 14.29 6.39
N SER A 17 19.00 15.30 5.62
CA SER A 17 17.59 15.54 5.41
C SER A 17 16.96 14.29 4.80
N HIS A 18 16.14 13.58 5.60
CA HIS A 18 15.44 12.39 5.14
C HIS A 18 14.54 12.72 3.95
N GLN A 19 14.50 11.81 2.97
CA GLN A 19 13.68 11.96 1.79
C GLN A 19 12.48 11.03 1.84
N HIS A 20 11.34 11.56 1.42
CA HIS A 20 10.05 10.87 1.44
C HIS A 20 9.42 10.93 0.07
N PHE A 21 8.73 9.87 -0.33
CA PHE A 21 8.06 9.79 -1.63
C PHE A 21 6.71 9.10 -1.49
N LYS A 22 5.72 9.57 -2.24
CA LYS A 22 4.55 8.79 -2.59
C LYS A 22 4.68 8.31 -4.03
N ILE A 23 4.32 7.05 -4.27
CA ILE A 23 4.36 6.47 -5.61
C ILE A 23 3.04 5.78 -5.94
N TYR A 24 2.67 5.77 -7.21
CA TYR A 24 1.69 4.82 -7.72
C TYR A 24 2.42 3.55 -8.13
N LYS A 25 2.39 2.51 -7.28
CA LYS A 25 2.98 1.21 -7.64
C LYS A 25 2.16 0.55 -8.74
N PRO A 26 2.74 0.29 -9.93
CA PRO A 26 2.01 -0.38 -10.99
C PRO A 26 1.75 -1.87 -10.67
N TYR A 27 0.79 -2.45 -11.39
CA TYR A 27 0.64 -3.90 -11.44
C TYR A 27 1.94 -4.58 -11.92
N GLY A 28 2.30 -5.71 -11.33
CA GLY A 28 3.45 -6.49 -11.73
C GLY A 28 4.78 -6.08 -11.10
N PHE A 29 4.79 -5.06 -10.24
CA PHE A 29 5.96 -4.65 -9.46
C PHE A 29 5.92 -5.21 -8.03
N LEU A 30 7.09 -5.59 -7.52
CA LEU A 30 7.28 -5.91 -6.10
C LEU A 30 7.50 -4.62 -5.30
N SER A 31 7.01 -4.59 -4.05
CA SER A 31 7.23 -3.46 -3.12
C SER A 31 8.60 -3.55 -2.45
N GLN A 32 9.66 -3.69 -3.23
CA GLN A 32 11.04 -3.86 -2.75
C GLN A 32 12.08 -3.44 -3.80
N PHE A 33 13.32 -3.23 -3.37
CA PHE A 33 14.44 -2.79 -4.19
C PHE A 33 15.40 -3.93 -4.58
N VAL A 34 15.38 -5.05 -3.86
CA VAL A 34 16.24 -6.20 -4.10
C VAL A 34 15.41 -7.44 -4.43
N PRO A 35 15.88 -8.30 -5.34
CA PRO A 35 15.17 -9.53 -5.70
C PRO A 35 15.23 -10.55 -4.55
N GLU A 36 14.11 -11.16 -4.21
CA GLU A 36 14.04 -12.26 -3.22
C GLU A 36 14.20 -13.63 -3.87
N THR A 37 14.01 -13.73 -5.17
CA THR A 37 14.02 -15.01 -5.90
C THR A 37 14.73 -14.90 -7.24
N ARG A 38 15.16 -16.05 -7.81
CA ARG A 38 15.75 -16.12 -9.16
C ARG A 38 14.78 -15.71 -10.29
N LYS A 39 13.48 -15.67 -10.04
CA LYS A 39 12.50 -15.22 -11.04
C LYS A 39 12.58 -13.71 -11.19
N ARG A 40 12.87 -13.25 -12.39
CA ARG A 40 12.94 -11.82 -12.72
C ARG A 40 11.54 -11.20 -12.58
N LYS A 41 11.35 -10.38 -11.55
CA LYS A 41 10.18 -9.56 -11.32
C LYS A 41 10.61 -8.10 -11.27
N LYS A 42 9.76 -7.20 -11.71
CA LYS A 42 10.02 -5.77 -11.69
C LYS A 42 10.09 -5.25 -10.25
N LEU A 43 11.08 -4.42 -9.97
CA LEU A 43 11.39 -3.84 -8.67
C LEU A 43 11.14 -2.33 -8.66
N LEU A 44 10.98 -1.74 -7.47
CA LEU A 44 10.74 -0.29 -7.33
C LEU A 44 11.86 0.57 -7.93
N GLY A 45 13.10 0.12 -7.85
CA GLY A 45 14.24 0.81 -8.45
C GLY A 45 14.21 0.93 -9.98
N GLU A 46 13.32 0.19 -10.67
CA GLU A 46 13.09 0.33 -12.11
C GLU A 46 12.14 1.50 -12.45
N LEU A 47 11.45 2.07 -11.45
CA LEU A 47 10.52 3.20 -11.64
C LEU A 47 11.22 4.55 -11.57
N PHE A 48 12.22 4.67 -10.70
CA PHE A 48 12.87 5.93 -10.42
C PHE A 48 14.24 5.66 -9.76
N HIS A 49 15.18 6.60 -9.92
CA HIS A 49 16.47 6.55 -9.23
C HIS A 49 16.31 7.10 -7.81
N PHE A 50 15.98 6.23 -6.89
CA PHE A 50 15.80 6.60 -5.48
C PHE A 50 17.15 6.77 -4.78
N PRO A 51 17.23 7.65 -3.78
CA PRO A 51 18.40 7.75 -2.90
C PRO A 51 18.72 6.43 -2.22
N ASP A 52 19.99 6.26 -1.86
CA ASP A 52 20.42 5.11 -1.05
C ASP A 52 19.60 4.99 0.23
N LYS A 53 19.45 3.78 0.74
CA LYS A 53 18.66 3.44 1.94
C LYS A 53 17.16 3.71 1.83
N THR A 54 16.63 4.10 0.66
CA THR A 54 15.18 4.23 0.48
C THR A 54 14.50 2.89 0.71
N MET A 55 13.44 2.90 1.52
CA MET A 55 12.66 1.71 1.87
C MET A 55 11.15 1.96 1.68
N ALA A 56 10.42 0.90 1.35
CA ALA A 56 8.97 0.95 1.27
C ALA A 56 8.34 0.88 2.68
N ILE A 57 7.37 1.75 2.95
CA ILE A 57 6.58 1.73 4.17
C ILE A 57 5.41 0.75 4.00
N GLY A 58 5.61 -0.46 4.47
CA GLY A 58 4.71 -1.57 4.21
C GLY A 58 4.83 -2.11 2.79
N ARG A 59 3.84 -2.92 2.38
CA ARG A 59 3.88 -3.63 1.08
C ARG A 59 2.52 -3.60 0.39
N LEU A 60 2.56 -3.63 -0.92
CA LEU A 60 1.46 -4.06 -1.80
C LEU A 60 1.92 -5.34 -2.50
N ASP A 61 1.01 -6.28 -2.69
CA ASP A 61 1.32 -7.51 -3.43
C ASP A 61 1.72 -7.20 -4.88
N HIS A 62 2.37 -8.14 -5.53
CA HIS A 62 2.76 -8.04 -6.93
C HIS A 62 1.58 -7.74 -7.87
N ASP A 63 0.41 -8.30 -7.57
CA ASP A 63 -0.83 -8.14 -8.32
C ASP A 63 -1.76 -7.03 -7.77
N SER A 64 -1.27 -6.20 -6.85
CA SER A 64 -1.97 -5.03 -6.30
C SER A 64 -1.30 -3.75 -6.79
N GLU A 65 -2.08 -2.68 -6.90
CA GLU A 65 -1.69 -1.38 -7.47
C GLU A 65 -1.91 -0.26 -6.47
N GLY A 66 -1.38 0.92 -6.79
CA GLY A 66 -1.77 2.17 -6.14
C GLY A 66 -0.75 2.70 -5.16
N LEU A 67 -1.21 3.49 -4.21
CA LEU A 67 -0.38 4.29 -3.32
C LEU A 67 0.56 3.44 -2.47
N LEU A 68 1.85 3.72 -2.58
CA LEU A 68 2.88 3.20 -1.70
C LEU A 68 3.78 4.36 -1.25
N LEU A 69 4.07 4.43 0.04
CA LEU A 69 4.97 5.42 0.62
C LEU A 69 6.37 4.85 0.73
N LEU A 70 7.37 5.69 0.46
CA LEU A 70 8.79 5.35 0.58
C LEU A 70 9.51 6.41 1.41
N THR A 71 10.55 6.03 2.11
CA THR A 71 11.35 6.93 2.92
C THR A 71 12.78 6.44 3.09
N THR A 72 13.72 7.34 3.33
CA THR A 72 15.05 7.02 3.84
C THR A 72 15.11 7.00 5.37
N ASP A 73 14.03 7.40 6.06
CA ASP A 73 13.91 7.44 7.52
C ASP A 73 13.34 6.13 8.07
N GLY A 74 14.19 5.34 8.73
CA GLY A 74 13.78 4.07 9.37
C GLY A 74 12.81 4.27 10.53
N MET A 75 12.93 5.36 11.30
CA MET A 75 12.02 5.67 12.41
C MET A 75 10.63 6.03 11.89
N MET A 76 10.54 6.85 10.85
CA MET A 76 9.30 7.17 10.16
C MET A 76 8.62 5.91 9.62
N SER A 77 9.39 5.04 8.96
CA SER A 77 8.89 3.76 8.46
C SER A 77 8.32 2.88 9.59
N HIS A 78 9.00 2.82 10.73
CA HIS A 78 8.53 2.08 11.91
C HIS A 78 7.24 2.69 12.46
N LEU A 79 7.22 4.01 12.67
CA LEU A 79 6.07 4.74 13.22
C LEU A 79 4.80 4.52 12.40
N ILE A 80 4.89 4.67 11.07
CA ILE A 80 3.74 4.51 10.16
C ILE A 80 3.23 3.06 10.16
N ARG A 81 4.11 2.07 10.28
CA ARG A 81 3.72 0.66 10.33
C ARG A 81 3.16 0.23 11.68
N SER A 82 3.64 0.82 12.77
CA SER A 82 3.22 0.49 14.15
C SER A 82 1.87 1.10 14.54
N LYS A 83 1.45 2.18 13.90
CA LYS A 83 0.16 2.84 14.16
C LYS A 83 -0.95 2.19 13.36
N SER A 84 -2.15 2.20 13.94
CA SER A 84 -3.40 1.76 13.29
C SER A 84 -3.89 2.80 12.26
N ILE A 85 -3.04 3.12 11.28
CA ILE A 85 -3.36 4.08 10.23
C ILE A 85 -4.31 3.43 9.22
N GLU A 86 -5.41 4.12 8.93
CA GLU A 86 -6.37 3.68 7.93
C GLU A 86 -5.73 3.58 6.55
N LYS A 87 -6.09 2.53 5.83
CA LYS A 87 -5.75 2.31 4.42
C LYS A 87 -7.02 2.02 3.66
N GLU A 88 -7.28 2.81 2.65
CA GLU A 88 -8.45 2.66 1.79
C GLU A 88 -8.05 2.07 0.45
N TYR A 89 -8.88 1.14 -0.02
CA TYR A 89 -8.70 0.43 -1.26
C TYR A 89 -9.96 0.45 -2.10
N TYR A 90 -9.81 0.69 -3.40
CA TYR A 90 -10.84 0.39 -4.38
C TYR A 90 -10.62 -1.02 -4.92
N VAL A 91 -11.66 -1.83 -4.84
CA VAL A 91 -11.62 -3.25 -5.13
C VAL A 91 -12.67 -3.59 -6.16
N GLN A 92 -12.23 -4.05 -7.33
CA GLN A 92 -13.12 -4.67 -8.30
C GLN A 92 -13.27 -6.15 -7.95
N VAL A 93 -14.49 -6.60 -7.77
CA VAL A 93 -14.82 -7.99 -7.45
C VAL A 93 -15.60 -8.63 -8.58
N ASP A 94 -15.52 -9.95 -8.65
CA ASP A 94 -16.29 -10.78 -9.57
C ASP A 94 -17.75 -10.86 -9.11
N GLY A 95 -18.69 -10.61 -10.00
CA GLY A 95 -20.11 -10.65 -9.72
C GLY A 95 -20.69 -9.31 -9.24
N ASP A 96 -22.00 -9.31 -9.05
CA ASP A 96 -22.77 -8.19 -8.49
C ASP A 96 -22.85 -8.38 -6.97
N ILE A 97 -21.97 -7.70 -6.22
CA ILE A 97 -21.83 -7.91 -4.78
C ILE A 97 -23.12 -7.51 -4.03
N SER A 98 -23.59 -8.38 -3.14
CA SER A 98 -24.81 -8.14 -2.38
C SER A 98 -24.57 -7.28 -1.13
N ASP A 99 -25.62 -6.62 -0.64
CA ASP A 99 -25.57 -5.85 0.62
C ASP A 99 -25.25 -6.74 1.81
N THR A 100 -25.69 -7.99 1.79
CA THR A 100 -25.34 -9.00 2.82
C THR A 100 -23.83 -9.26 2.86
N ALA A 101 -23.17 -9.36 1.70
CA ALA A 101 -21.73 -9.52 1.61
C ALA A 101 -20.98 -8.26 2.11
N ILE A 102 -21.46 -7.07 1.77
CA ILE A 102 -20.92 -5.80 2.28
C ILE A 102 -21.04 -5.75 3.81
N THR A 103 -22.20 -6.07 4.36
CA THR A 103 -22.42 -6.13 5.82
C THR A 103 -21.48 -7.13 6.51
N ALA A 104 -21.28 -8.30 5.91
CA ALA A 104 -20.34 -9.29 6.44
C ALA A 104 -18.90 -8.76 6.45
N LEU A 105 -18.46 -8.10 5.37
CA LEU A 105 -17.13 -7.45 5.32
C LEU A 105 -16.96 -6.39 6.41
N GLN A 106 -18.01 -5.59 6.67
CA GLN A 106 -17.99 -4.55 7.72
C GLN A 106 -17.83 -5.14 9.12
N GLN A 107 -18.48 -6.27 9.39
CA GLN A 107 -18.43 -6.96 10.69
C GLN A 107 -17.11 -7.72 10.91
N GLY A 108 -16.36 -7.96 9.84
CA GLY A 108 -15.21 -8.85 9.81
C GLY A 108 -15.59 -10.28 9.47
N VAL A 109 -14.66 -10.97 8.82
CA VAL A 109 -14.86 -12.35 8.32
C VAL A 109 -13.70 -13.24 8.69
N GLU A 110 -13.94 -14.54 8.82
CA GLU A 110 -12.90 -15.52 9.04
C GLU A 110 -12.13 -15.78 7.75
N ILE A 111 -10.79 -15.64 7.79
CA ILE A 111 -9.89 -15.90 6.68
C ILE A 111 -8.72 -16.79 7.11
N GLY A 112 -8.10 -17.51 6.17
CA GLY A 112 -6.89 -18.30 6.45
C GLY A 112 -5.61 -17.44 6.37
N ILE A 113 -4.82 -17.39 7.45
CA ILE A 113 -3.49 -16.75 7.48
C ILE A 113 -2.46 -17.78 7.95
N ASN A 114 -1.49 -18.10 7.12
CA ASN A 114 -0.40 -19.05 7.41
C ASN A 114 -0.90 -20.42 7.91
N GLY A 115 -2.02 -20.88 7.37
CA GLY A 115 -2.64 -22.17 7.76
C GLY A 115 -3.59 -22.09 8.96
N GLU A 116 -3.68 -20.95 9.62
CA GLU A 116 -4.57 -20.73 10.76
C GLU A 116 -5.79 -19.89 10.39
N LYS A 117 -6.88 -20.08 11.12
CA LYS A 117 -8.08 -19.26 11.02
C LYS A 117 -7.84 -17.91 11.73
N TYR A 118 -8.21 -16.84 11.08
CA TYR A 118 -8.09 -15.49 11.60
C TYR A 118 -9.39 -14.72 11.38
N GLN A 119 -10.00 -14.23 12.46
CA GLN A 119 -11.15 -13.33 12.38
C GLN A 119 -10.63 -11.91 12.13
N THR A 120 -10.98 -11.32 10.98
CA THR A 120 -10.57 -9.95 10.66
C THR A 120 -11.29 -8.95 11.56
N LEU A 121 -10.64 -7.82 11.82
CA LEU A 121 -11.28 -6.71 12.54
C LEU A 121 -12.41 -6.12 11.70
N PRO A 122 -13.43 -5.52 12.34
CA PRO A 122 -14.41 -4.70 11.65
C PRO A 122 -13.74 -3.62 10.79
N CYS A 123 -14.31 -3.35 9.63
CA CYS A 123 -13.79 -2.36 8.70
C CYS A 123 -14.91 -1.53 8.07
N LYS A 124 -14.56 -0.42 7.40
CA LYS A 124 -15.52 0.29 6.55
C LYS A 124 -15.54 -0.41 5.19
N ALA A 125 -16.72 -0.79 4.73
CA ALA A 125 -16.92 -1.33 3.38
C ALA A 125 -18.19 -0.73 2.79
N LEU A 126 -18.13 -0.32 1.52
CA LEU A 126 -19.30 0.20 0.80
C LEU A 126 -19.20 -0.13 -0.69
N ARG A 127 -20.33 -0.34 -1.32
CA ARG A 127 -20.43 -0.46 -2.76
C ARG A 127 -20.28 0.92 -3.39
N LEU A 128 -19.47 1.04 -4.43
CA LEU A 128 -19.38 2.25 -5.25
C LEU A 128 -20.51 2.23 -6.28
N ALA A 129 -21.19 3.35 -6.45
CA ALA A 129 -22.29 3.45 -7.43
C ALA A 129 -21.77 3.33 -8.86
N ASP A 130 -20.59 3.91 -9.12
CA ASP A 130 -19.97 3.95 -10.43
C ASP A 130 -18.56 3.34 -10.37
N GLU A 131 -18.03 3.00 -11.53
CA GLU A 131 -16.63 2.63 -11.68
C GLU A 131 -15.74 3.83 -11.31
N PRO A 132 -14.78 3.66 -10.37
CA PRO A 132 -13.91 4.75 -9.97
C PRO A 132 -12.98 5.16 -11.12
N SER A 133 -12.73 6.47 -11.23
CA SER A 133 -11.79 7.02 -12.21
C SER A 133 -10.36 6.64 -11.82
N LEU A 134 -9.91 5.47 -12.26
CA LEU A 134 -8.56 4.95 -12.05
C LEU A 134 -7.84 4.83 -13.39
N PRO A 135 -6.52 5.06 -13.43
CA PRO A 135 -5.72 4.80 -14.63
C PRO A 135 -5.92 3.38 -15.14
N ALA A 136 -5.81 3.19 -16.45
CA ALA A 136 -5.89 1.87 -17.06
C ALA A 136 -4.81 0.94 -16.47
N ARG A 137 -5.21 -0.29 -16.13
CA ARG A 137 -4.27 -1.32 -15.71
C ARG A 137 -3.44 -1.79 -16.90
N GLY A 138 -2.13 -1.94 -16.74
CA GLY A 138 -1.22 -2.44 -17.78
C GLY A 138 -1.42 -3.92 -18.17
N ARG A 139 -2.46 -4.57 -17.64
CA ARG A 139 -2.86 -5.94 -17.96
C ARG A 139 -4.37 -6.06 -17.97
N LYS A 140 -4.94 -6.74 -18.97
CA LYS A 140 -6.37 -7.06 -19.04
C LYS A 140 -6.81 -7.77 -17.75
N ILE A 141 -7.93 -7.35 -17.19
CA ILE A 141 -8.49 -7.92 -15.96
C ILE A 141 -9.20 -9.23 -16.30
N ARG A 142 -10.29 -9.12 -17.09
CA ARG A 142 -10.99 -10.27 -17.64
C ARG A 142 -11.87 -9.83 -18.81
N ASP A 143 -12.44 -10.77 -19.52
CA ASP A 143 -13.38 -10.50 -20.59
C ASP A 143 -14.77 -10.20 -20.00
N PRO A 144 -15.47 -9.15 -20.44
CA PRO A 144 -16.82 -8.82 -20.00
C PRO A 144 -17.85 -9.96 -20.17
N ARG A 145 -17.61 -10.90 -21.09
CA ARG A 145 -18.46 -12.09 -21.29
C ARG A 145 -18.52 -13.03 -20.09
N HIS A 146 -17.60 -12.91 -19.12
CA HIS A 146 -17.61 -13.71 -17.89
C HIS A 146 -18.62 -13.22 -16.84
N GLY A 147 -19.45 -12.23 -17.14
CA GLY A 147 -20.50 -11.71 -16.27
C GLY A 147 -20.15 -10.36 -15.64
N PRO A 148 -21.03 -9.84 -14.76
CA PRO A 148 -20.87 -8.52 -14.15
C PRO A 148 -19.69 -8.47 -13.18
N THR A 149 -19.29 -7.25 -12.87
CA THR A 149 -18.33 -6.95 -11.78
C THR A 149 -18.87 -5.79 -10.96
N SER A 150 -18.46 -5.69 -9.72
CA SER A 150 -18.80 -4.57 -8.85
C SER A 150 -17.53 -3.90 -8.34
N TRP A 151 -17.63 -2.61 -8.05
CA TRP A 151 -16.60 -1.88 -7.33
C TRP A 151 -17.03 -1.60 -5.90
N ILE A 152 -16.12 -1.81 -4.96
CA ILE A 152 -16.30 -1.50 -3.55
C ILE A 152 -15.12 -0.69 -3.01
N SER A 153 -15.37 0.15 -2.01
CA SER A 153 -14.33 0.73 -1.17
C SER A 153 -14.23 -0.08 0.12
N ILE A 154 -13.01 -0.45 0.51
CA ILE A 154 -12.70 -1.06 1.81
C ILE A 154 -11.65 -0.22 2.50
N THR A 155 -11.96 0.24 3.74
CA THR A 155 -11.00 0.94 4.61
C THR A 155 -10.74 0.14 5.87
N LEU A 156 -9.49 -0.19 6.13
CA LEU A 156 -9.06 -0.97 7.29
C LEU A 156 -7.73 -0.47 7.88
N CYS A 157 -7.49 -0.76 9.16
CA CYS A 157 -6.26 -0.39 9.88
C CYS A 157 -5.23 -1.51 9.92
N GLU A 158 -5.65 -2.75 9.81
CA GLU A 158 -4.77 -3.92 9.79
C GLU A 158 -4.17 -4.19 8.39
N GLY A 159 -3.26 -5.16 8.29
CA GLY A 159 -2.60 -5.47 7.00
C GLY A 159 -2.03 -6.88 6.97
N LYS A 160 -2.89 -7.90 7.11
CA LYS A 160 -2.47 -9.30 6.97
C LYS A 160 -2.18 -9.67 5.53
N ASN A 161 -1.40 -10.72 5.33
CA ASN A 161 -1.05 -11.20 4.00
C ASN A 161 -2.27 -11.45 3.12
N ARG A 162 -2.38 -10.69 2.02
CA ARG A 162 -3.47 -10.75 1.02
C ARG A 162 -4.87 -10.63 1.64
N GLN A 163 -5.00 -9.85 2.71
CA GLN A 163 -6.19 -9.81 3.56
C GLN A 163 -7.45 -9.49 2.76
N ILE A 164 -7.51 -8.39 2.04
CA ILE A 164 -8.71 -7.96 1.29
C ILE A 164 -9.14 -9.03 0.28
N ARG A 165 -8.20 -9.64 -0.44
CA ARG A 165 -8.50 -10.71 -1.40
C ARG A 165 -9.11 -11.94 -0.74
N LYS A 166 -8.66 -12.26 0.47
CA LYS A 166 -9.23 -13.36 1.27
C LYS A 166 -10.58 -13.00 1.84
N MET A 167 -10.76 -11.76 2.31
CA MET A 167 -12.05 -11.27 2.82
C MET A 167 -13.13 -11.30 1.73
N THR A 168 -12.86 -10.76 0.56
CA THR A 168 -13.82 -10.74 -0.55
C THR A 168 -14.14 -12.16 -1.05
N ALA A 169 -13.15 -13.05 -1.10
CA ALA A 169 -13.36 -14.46 -1.44
C ALA A 169 -14.20 -15.18 -0.39
N ALA A 170 -14.01 -14.88 0.91
CA ALA A 170 -14.77 -15.48 2.00
C ALA A 170 -16.29 -15.16 1.93
N VAL A 171 -16.64 -13.99 1.36
CA VAL A 171 -18.05 -13.62 1.13
C VAL A 171 -18.54 -13.98 -0.29
N GLY A 172 -17.75 -14.74 -1.07
CA GLY A 172 -18.15 -15.29 -2.37
C GLY A 172 -17.79 -14.42 -3.58
N PHE A 173 -17.07 -13.31 -3.39
CA PHE A 173 -16.76 -12.35 -4.47
C PHE A 173 -15.24 -12.19 -4.65
N ALA A 174 -14.64 -12.91 -5.61
CA ALA A 174 -13.21 -12.89 -5.82
C ALA A 174 -12.71 -11.52 -6.28
N THR A 175 -11.60 -11.03 -5.71
CA THR A 175 -10.96 -9.79 -6.13
C THR A 175 -10.32 -9.92 -7.53
N LEU A 176 -10.75 -9.09 -8.48
CA LEU A 176 -10.21 -8.95 -9.83
C LEU A 176 -9.13 -7.87 -9.91
N ARG A 177 -9.38 -6.70 -9.33
CA ARG A 177 -8.45 -5.57 -9.25
C ARG A 177 -8.41 -5.01 -7.83
N LEU A 178 -7.25 -4.60 -7.37
CA LEU A 178 -7.05 -4.02 -6.02
C LEU A 178 -6.10 -2.84 -6.12
N VAL A 179 -6.61 -1.66 -5.80
CA VAL A 179 -5.86 -0.40 -5.84
C VAL A 179 -5.93 0.28 -4.49
N ARG A 180 -4.79 0.50 -3.84
CA ARG A 180 -4.76 1.32 -2.62
C ARG A 180 -4.79 2.79 -3.00
N VAL A 181 -5.83 3.50 -2.56
CA VAL A 181 -6.08 4.90 -2.93
C VAL A 181 -5.72 5.89 -1.83
N ARG A 182 -5.64 5.45 -0.57
CA ARG A 182 -5.34 6.33 0.57
C ARG A 182 -4.59 5.61 1.69
N ILE A 183 -3.71 6.33 2.37
CA ILE A 183 -3.05 5.93 3.63
C ILE A 183 -3.14 7.15 4.58
N GLY A 184 -3.85 7.04 5.71
CA GLY A 184 -4.17 8.19 6.56
C GLY A 184 -4.85 9.28 5.72
N ASN A 185 -4.32 10.50 5.73
CA ASN A 185 -4.79 11.60 4.90
C ASN A 185 -4.05 11.76 3.57
N ILE A 186 -3.11 10.86 3.24
CA ILE A 186 -2.39 10.88 1.97
C ILE A 186 -3.19 10.12 0.93
N ALA A 187 -3.70 10.81 -0.09
CA ALA A 187 -4.41 10.23 -1.22
C ALA A 187 -3.48 10.02 -2.43
N ILE A 188 -3.91 9.11 -3.31
CA ILE A 188 -3.21 8.84 -4.56
C ILE A 188 -3.44 9.96 -5.59
N ASP A 189 -4.51 10.74 -5.43
CA ASP A 189 -4.91 11.83 -6.32
C ASP A 189 -5.01 11.37 -7.81
N ALA A 190 -4.57 12.21 -8.75
CA ALA A 190 -4.55 11.92 -10.18
C ALA A 190 -3.27 11.21 -10.65
N MET A 191 -2.48 10.61 -9.75
CA MET A 191 -1.22 9.95 -10.10
C MET A 191 -1.40 8.85 -11.13
N GLN A 192 -0.42 8.73 -12.04
CA GLN A 192 -0.37 7.67 -13.04
C GLN A 192 0.50 6.49 -12.57
N PRO A 193 0.25 5.26 -13.06
CA PRO A 193 1.08 4.09 -12.71
C PRO A 193 2.55 4.32 -13.01
N GLY A 194 3.39 4.18 -12.00
CA GLY A 194 4.84 4.44 -12.08
C GLY A 194 5.25 5.85 -11.69
N GLU A 195 4.32 6.76 -11.49
CA GLU A 195 4.61 8.12 -11.07
C GLU A 195 5.16 8.14 -9.64
N VAL A 196 6.19 8.98 -9.44
CA VAL A 196 6.88 9.20 -8.17
C VAL A 196 6.81 10.68 -7.84
N GLN A 197 6.32 11.03 -6.65
CA GLN A 197 6.23 12.41 -6.16
C GLN A 197 6.99 12.55 -4.85
N PRO A 198 8.00 13.44 -4.77
CA PRO A 198 8.65 13.80 -3.51
C PRO A 198 7.65 14.38 -2.51
N GLN A 199 7.86 14.11 -1.23
CA GLN A 199 7.07 14.63 -0.12
C GLN A 199 8.00 15.28 0.89
N THR A 200 7.61 16.40 1.45
CA THR A 200 8.43 17.10 2.46
C THR A 200 8.41 16.34 3.79
N ASN A 201 7.26 15.78 4.15
CA ASN A 201 7.06 15.13 5.44
C ASN A 201 5.77 14.29 5.41
N PHE A 202 5.73 13.20 6.17
CA PHE A 202 4.50 12.40 6.35
C PHE A 202 3.79 12.69 7.69
N ASN A 203 4.42 13.35 8.65
CA ASN A 203 3.89 13.49 10.01
C ASN A 203 2.53 14.20 10.08
N ALA A 204 2.38 15.34 9.44
CA ALA A 204 1.13 16.11 9.46
C ALA A 204 -0.01 15.43 8.70
N ALA A 205 0.31 14.65 7.66
CA ALA A 205 -0.66 14.01 6.78
C ALA A 205 -1.19 12.65 7.31
N LEU A 206 -0.50 12.05 8.30
CA LEU A 206 -0.84 10.72 8.81
C LEU A 206 -1.47 10.73 10.21
N ILE A 207 -1.39 11.87 10.92
CA ILE A 207 -1.75 12.01 12.33
C ILE A 207 -2.92 13.01 12.52
N GLY A 208 -3.67 13.29 11.48
CA GLY A 208 -4.86 14.14 11.56
C GLY A 208 -6.00 13.50 12.33
#